data_768b1692494d7657aa48e09a1c728704
#
_entry.id   768b1692494d7657aa48e09a1c728704
#
_cell.length_a   1.000
_cell.length_b   1.000
_cell.length_c   1.000
_cell.angle_alpha   90.00
_cell.angle_beta   90.00
_cell.angle_gamma   90.00
#
_symmetry.space_group_name_H-M   'P 1'
#
loop_
_entity.id
_entity.type
_entity.pdbx_description
1 polymer ?
#
loop_
_entity_poly.entity_id
_entity_poly.type
_entity_poly.pdbx_seq_one_letter_code
_entity_poly.pdbx_strand_id
1 'polypeptide(L)'
;MKFLNKNKVICLGAHPDDVEYGMAGTFEKCKDTEFFVIVLSNGDKRNSENENIWARYDNVSGLLDVGFVKNKDQDSMVNFVENNMNGADTIATTPRYDSHFEHQIVNNLGSPLCRRSPITLVEYR
;
A
#
# COMPACT_ATOMS: atom_id res chain seq x y z
N MET A 1 -2.48 -4.01 -14.42
CA MET A 1 -2.62 -4.94 -13.29
C MET A 1 -4.02 -5.50 -13.21
N LYS A 2 -4.14 -6.79 -13.00
CA LYS A 2 -5.44 -7.44 -12.86
C LYS A 2 -5.55 -8.09 -11.49
N PHE A 3 -6.60 -7.75 -10.75
CA PHE A 3 -6.90 -8.34 -9.44
C PHE A 3 -8.23 -9.07 -9.46
N LEU A 4 -8.63 -9.59 -10.63
CA LEU A 4 -9.96 -10.17 -10.83
C LEU A 4 -10.29 -11.32 -9.88
N ASN A 5 -9.27 -12.06 -9.46
CA ASN A 5 -9.45 -13.20 -8.56
C ASN A 5 -9.03 -12.90 -7.12
N LYS A 6 -8.79 -11.63 -6.79
CA LYS A 6 -8.37 -11.23 -5.45
C LYS A 6 -9.52 -10.55 -4.74
N ASN A 7 -9.79 -10.99 -3.51
CA ASN A 7 -10.83 -10.38 -2.69
C ASN A 7 -10.36 -9.15 -1.95
N LYS A 8 -9.09 -9.14 -1.55
CA LYS A 8 -8.52 -8.05 -0.76
C LYS A 8 -7.05 -7.87 -1.08
N VAL A 9 -6.67 -6.60 -1.31
CA VAL A 9 -5.30 -6.22 -1.64
C VAL A 9 -4.86 -5.13 -0.67
N ILE A 10 -3.67 -5.30 -0.10
CA ILE A 10 -3.02 -4.25 0.70
C ILE A 10 -2.14 -3.45 -0.25
N CYS A 11 -2.32 -2.14 -0.28
CA CYS A 11 -1.52 -1.23 -1.11
C CYS A 11 -0.62 -0.40 -0.21
N LEU A 12 0.68 -0.48 -0.43
CA LEU A 12 1.67 0.24 0.39
C LEU A 12 2.15 1.48 -0.34
N GLY A 13 2.15 2.61 0.34
CA GLY A 13 2.69 3.87 -0.16
C GLY A 13 3.63 4.50 0.85
N ALA A 14 4.63 5.21 0.37
CA ALA A 14 5.56 5.96 1.22
C ALA A 14 4.95 7.28 1.67
N HIS A 15 4.27 7.95 0.76
CA HIS A 15 3.66 9.26 0.99
C HIS A 15 2.22 9.28 0.50
N PRO A 16 1.41 10.26 0.95
CA PRO A 16 0.11 10.49 0.34
C PRO A 16 0.23 10.65 -1.17
N ASP A 17 -0.76 10.15 -1.91
CA ASP A 17 -0.88 10.17 -3.37
C ASP A 17 -0.08 9.09 -4.12
N ASP A 18 0.91 8.45 -3.51
CA ASP A 18 1.72 7.43 -4.20
C ASP A 18 0.85 6.31 -4.78
N VAL A 19 -0.05 5.78 -3.96
CA VAL A 19 -0.91 4.65 -4.37
C VAL A 19 -1.90 5.10 -5.43
N GLU A 20 -2.49 6.28 -5.28
CA GLU A 20 -3.49 6.79 -6.22
C GLU A 20 -2.90 6.99 -7.61
N TYR A 21 -1.69 7.48 -7.71
CA TYR A 21 -1.02 7.64 -9.01
C TYR A 21 -0.87 6.31 -9.73
N GLY A 22 -0.56 5.24 -8.99
CA GLY A 22 -0.34 3.94 -9.59
C GLY A 22 -1.58 3.07 -9.71
N MET A 23 -2.60 3.31 -8.88
CA MET A 23 -3.69 2.35 -8.68
C MET A 23 -5.08 2.89 -8.99
N ALA A 24 -5.26 4.19 -9.24
CA ALA A 24 -6.60 4.75 -9.41
C ALA A 24 -7.41 4.05 -10.49
N GLY A 25 -6.80 3.75 -11.63
CA GLY A 25 -7.47 3.02 -12.71
C GLY A 25 -7.84 1.60 -12.31
N THR A 26 -7.01 0.97 -11.49
CA THR A 26 -7.27 -0.38 -10.98
C THR A 26 -8.43 -0.36 -9.98
N PHE A 27 -8.49 0.63 -9.10
CA PHE A 27 -9.63 0.78 -8.18
C PHE A 27 -10.94 0.86 -8.94
N GLU A 28 -10.96 1.61 -10.02
CA GLU A 28 -12.15 1.79 -10.84
C GLU A 28 -12.56 0.51 -11.57
N LYS A 29 -11.58 -0.24 -12.08
CA LYS A 29 -11.83 -1.45 -12.86
C LYS A 29 -12.15 -2.67 -12.02
N CYS A 30 -11.61 -2.75 -10.80
CA CYS A 30 -11.72 -3.93 -9.95
C CYS A 30 -12.63 -3.64 -8.75
N LYS A 31 -13.89 -3.32 -9.02
CA LYS A 31 -14.84 -2.88 -7.97
C LYS A 31 -15.20 -3.97 -6.98
N ASP A 32 -15.01 -5.23 -7.34
CA ASP A 32 -15.29 -6.35 -6.45
C ASP A 32 -14.10 -6.68 -5.53
N THR A 33 -12.99 -6.00 -5.70
CA THR A 33 -11.80 -6.15 -4.87
C THR A 33 -11.77 -5.04 -3.82
N GLU A 34 -11.52 -5.39 -2.56
CA GLU A 34 -11.26 -4.42 -1.52
C GLU A 34 -9.79 -4.04 -1.51
N PHE A 35 -9.53 -2.75 -1.54
CA PHE A 35 -8.16 -2.22 -1.45
C PHE A 35 -8.00 -1.49 -0.13
N PHE A 36 -7.02 -1.94 0.66
CA PHE A 36 -6.68 -1.28 1.92
C PHE A 36 -5.32 -0.62 1.77
N VAL A 37 -5.31 0.70 1.80
CA VAL A 37 -4.10 1.50 1.56
C VAL A 37 -3.44 1.80 2.89
N ILE A 38 -2.13 1.55 2.98
CA ILE A 38 -1.32 1.93 4.13
C ILE A 38 -0.24 2.89 3.66
N VAL A 39 -0.30 4.12 4.13
CA VAL A 39 0.70 5.15 3.83
C VAL A 39 1.64 5.27 5.02
N LEU A 40 2.91 4.96 4.78
CA LEU A 40 3.92 4.83 5.83
C LEU A 40 4.63 6.14 6.16
N SER A 41 4.13 7.26 5.70
CA SER A 41 4.70 8.59 5.96
C SER A 41 4.65 8.97 7.45
N ASN A 42 5.27 10.09 7.77
CA ASN A 42 5.43 10.56 9.13
C ASN A 42 4.93 12.00 9.28
N GLY A 43 3.65 12.23 9.04
CA GLY A 43 3.02 13.53 9.27
C GLY A 43 3.00 14.46 8.07
N ASP A 44 2.44 14.01 6.97
CA ASP A 44 2.29 14.84 5.78
C ASP A 44 0.96 15.60 5.82
N LYS A 45 1.01 16.88 5.51
CA LYS A 45 -0.18 17.74 5.49
C LYS A 45 -1.18 17.41 4.39
N ARG A 46 -0.78 16.58 3.41
CA ARG A 46 -1.64 16.17 2.29
C ARG A 46 -2.57 15.00 2.63
N ASN A 47 -2.59 14.55 3.87
CA ASN A 47 -3.41 13.42 4.28
C ASN A 47 -4.90 13.62 3.99
N SER A 48 -5.40 14.85 4.16
CA SER A 48 -6.81 15.15 3.88
C SER A 48 -7.16 15.01 2.41
N GLU A 49 -6.22 15.31 1.51
CA GLU A 49 -6.43 15.13 0.08
C GLU A 49 -6.57 13.65 -0.27
N ASN A 50 -5.75 12.80 0.33
CA ASN A 50 -5.83 11.36 0.15
C ASN A 50 -7.18 10.80 0.60
N GLU A 51 -7.63 11.19 1.77
CA GLU A 51 -8.92 10.75 2.30
C GLU A 51 -10.05 11.14 1.36
N ASN A 52 -9.99 12.35 0.78
CA ASN A 52 -10.99 12.81 -0.18
C ASN A 52 -10.98 11.97 -1.47
N ILE A 53 -9.81 11.56 -1.92
CA ILE A 53 -9.70 10.69 -3.10
C ILE A 53 -10.28 9.32 -2.80
N TRP A 54 -9.96 8.74 -1.65
CA TRP A 54 -10.47 7.43 -1.27
C TRP A 54 -11.99 7.41 -1.14
N ALA A 55 -12.57 8.51 -0.68
CA ALA A 55 -14.03 8.62 -0.53
C ALA A 55 -14.79 8.46 -1.85
N ARG A 56 -14.12 8.59 -2.98
CA ARG A 56 -14.72 8.40 -4.31
C ARG A 56 -14.90 6.92 -4.68
N TYR A 57 -14.27 6.02 -3.93
CA TYR A 57 -14.27 4.58 -4.24
C TYR A 57 -14.84 3.82 -3.05
N ASP A 58 -15.93 3.10 -3.27
CA ASP A 58 -16.56 2.29 -2.22
C ASP A 58 -15.68 1.14 -1.76
N ASN A 59 -14.75 0.72 -2.61
CA ASN A 59 -13.88 -0.43 -2.37
C ASN A 59 -12.49 -0.06 -1.86
N VAL A 60 -12.28 1.19 -1.48
CA VAL A 60 -10.97 1.67 -0.99
C VAL A 60 -11.11 2.27 0.40
N SER A 61 -10.23 1.84 1.29
CA SER A 61 -10.09 2.41 2.63
C SER A 61 -8.61 2.38 3.01
N GLY A 62 -8.25 2.89 4.17
CA GLY A 62 -6.85 2.80 4.55
C GLY A 62 -6.46 3.56 5.79
N LEU A 63 -5.16 3.49 6.07
CA LEU A 63 -4.52 4.18 7.18
C LEU A 63 -3.47 5.14 6.61
N LEU A 64 -3.53 6.37 7.04
CA LEU A 64 -2.58 7.40 6.64
C LEU A 64 -1.59 7.65 7.75
N ASP A 65 -0.37 7.94 7.34
CA ASP A 65 0.57 8.60 8.24
C ASP A 65 0.89 7.81 9.49
N VAL A 66 1.30 6.57 9.28
CA VAL A 66 1.61 5.68 10.41
C VAL A 66 3.02 5.89 10.97
N GLY A 67 3.80 6.80 10.40
CA GLY A 67 4.99 7.34 11.06
C GLY A 67 6.25 6.51 10.97
N PHE A 68 6.38 5.61 10.01
CA PHE A 68 7.51 4.68 10.01
C PHE A 68 8.62 4.99 9.00
N VAL A 69 8.31 5.62 7.88
CA VAL A 69 9.28 5.72 6.78
C VAL A 69 10.55 6.46 7.19
N LYS A 70 10.43 7.56 7.91
CA LYS A 70 11.60 8.35 8.33
C LYS A 70 12.50 7.61 9.30
N ASN A 71 11.94 6.73 10.10
CA ASN A 71 12.70 5.99 11.10
C ASN A 71 13.44 4.79 10.52
N LYS A 72 13.08 4.39 9.29
CA LYS A 72 13.72 3.27 8.56
C LYS A 72 13.72 1.96 9.35
N ASP A 73 12.79 1.80 10.26
CA ASP A 73 12.69 0.59 11.07
C ASP A 73 11.89 -0.46 10.31
N GLN A 74 12.61 -1.29 9.57
CA GLN A 74 11.99 -2.31 8.72
C GLN A 74 11.14 -3.29 9.53
N ASP A 75 11.61 -3.73 10.67
CA ASP A 75 10.88 -4.70 11.47
C ASP A 75 9.55 -4.14 11.97
N SER A 76 9.54 -2.88 12.41
CA SER A 76 8.31 -2.23 12.84
C SER A 76 7.33 -2.07 11.69
N MET A 77 7.82 -1.69 10.50
CA MET A 77 6.97 -1.56 9.32
C MET A 77 6.36 -2.91 8.91
N VAL A 78 7.19 -3.96 8.88
CA VAL A 78 6.71 -5.30 8.54
C VAL A 78 5.65 -5.76 9.53
N ASN A 79 5.91 -5.61 10.82
CA ASN A 79 4.95 -6.00 11.85
C ASN A 79 3.64 -5.23 11.74
N PHE A 80 3.72 -3.95 11.45
CA PHE A 80 2.53 -3.12 11.28
C PHE A 80 1.67 -3.60 10.10
N VAL A 81 2.31 -3.88 8.96
CA VAL A 81 1.59 -4.37 7.79
C VAL A 81 0.99 -5.74 8.06
N GLU A 82 1.76 -6.65 8.67
CA GLU A 82 1.26 -7.99 9.00
C GLU A 82 0.03 -7.94 9.91
N ASN A 83 0.04 -7.04 10.88
CA ASN A 83 -1.09 -6.88 11.80
C ASN A 83 -2.33 -6.28 11.14
N ASN A 84 -2.20 -5.72 9.95
CA ASN A 84 -3.29 -5.08 9.22
C ASN A 84 -3.66 -5.80 7.92
N MET A 85 -3.18 -7.02 7.73
CA MET A 85 -3.50 -7.80 6.52
C MET A 85 -4.98 -8.16 6.42
N ASN A 86 -5.61 -8.48 7.53
CA ASN A 86 -7.04 -8.77 7.60
C ASN A 86 -7.51 -9.80 6.57
N GLY A 87 -6.70 -10.84 6.35
CA GLY A 87 -7.02 -11.90 5.40
C GLY A 87 -6.60 -11.63 3.97
N ALA A 88 -5.95 -10.51 3.70
CA ALA A 88 -5.43 -10.24 2.35
C ALA A 88 -4.30 -11.20 2.00
N ASP A 89 -4.25 -11.60 0.75
CA ASP A 89 -3.20 -12.47 0.23
C ASP A 89 -2.34 -11.80 -0.85
N THR A 90 -2.58 -10.53 -1.10
CA THR A 90 -1.87 -9.77 -2.12
C THR A 90 -1.44 -8.42 -1.57
N ILE A 91 -0.20 -8.05 -1.88
CA ILE A 91 0.35 -6.75 -1.52
C ILE A 91 0.81 -6.06 -2.80
N ALA A 92 0.35 -4.83 -3.00
CA ALA A 92 0.82 -3.95 -4.06
C ALA A 92 1.76 -2.91 -3.44
N THR A 93 2.96 -2.82 -3.95
CA THR A 93 3.99 -1.96 -3.39
C THR A 93 4.57 -1.03 -4.45
N THR A 94 5.36 -0.06 -4.01
CA THR A 94 6.08 0.86 -4.88
C THR A 94 7.03 0.11 -5.80
N PRO A 95 7.33 0.64 -7.00
CA PRO A 95 8.24 -0.03 -7.95
C PRO A 95 9.67 -0.14 -7.41
N ARG A 96 10.30 -1.28 -7.70
CA ARG A 96 11.68 -1.54 -7.25
C ARG A 96 12.70 -0.60 -7.88
N TYR A 97 12.40 -0.10 -9.06
CA TYR A 97 13.30 0.77 -9.82
C TYR A 97 12.98 2.26 -9.64
N ASP A 98 12.14 2.59 -8.67
CA ASP A 98 11.86 3.97 -8.36
C ASP A 98 13.12 4.61 -7.77
N SER A 99 13.46 5.82 -8.25
CA SER A 99 14.64 6.52 -7.77
C SER A 99 14.46 7.19 -6.41
N HIS A 100 13.21 7.34 -5.95
CA HIS A 100 12.93 7.98 -4.67
C HIS A 100 13.30 7.05 -3.52
N PHE A 101 14.14 7.55 -2.63
CA PHE A 101 14.70 6.76 -1.53
C PHE A 101 13.61 6.12 -0.64
N GLU A 102 12.59 6.89 -0.28
CA GLU A 102 11.55 6.38 0.61
C GLU A 102 10.65 5.37 -0.11
N HIS A 103 10.47 5.48 -1.42
CA HIS A 103 9.78 4.46 -2.22
C HIS A 103 10.56 3.15 -2.21
N GLN A 104 11.88 3.21 -2.24
CA GLN A 104 12.72 2.01 -2.14
C GLN A 104 12.58 1.33 -0.78
N ILE A 105 12.47 2.11 0.30
CA ILE A 105 12.24 1.57 1.64
C ILE A 105 10.94 0.76 1.65
N VAL A 106 9.87 1.30 1.09
CA VAL A 106 8.58 0.61 1.05
C VAL A 106 8.66 -0.65 0.18
N ASN A 107 9.29 -0.56 -0.98
CA ASN A 107 9.47 -1.73 -1.85
C ASN A 107 10.21 -2.87 -1.14
N ASN A 108 11.20 -2.54 -0.33
CA ASN A 108 12.01 -3.52 0.39
C ASN A 108 11.22 -4.30 1.45
N LEU A 109 10.02 -3.88 1.80
CA LEU A 109 9.16 -4.64 2.72
C LEU A 109 8.58 -5.89 2.09
N GLY A 110 8.53 -5.96 0.77
CA GLY A 110 7.88 -7.06 0.06
C GLY A 110 8.47 -8.41 0.40
N SER A 111 9.78 -8.54 0.39
CA SER A 111 10.45 -9.81 0.64
C SER A 111 10.17 -10.34 2.05
N PRO A 112 10.40 -9.59 3.14
CA PRO A 112 10.08 -10.11 4.47
C PRO A 112 8.59 -10.38 4.67
N LEU A 113 7.70 -9.61 4.04
CA LEU A 113 6.27 -9.86 4.17
C LEU A 113 5.84 -11.17 3.51
N CYS A 114 6.56 -11.63 2.50
CA CYS A 114 6.24 -12.87 1.80
C CYS A 114 6.80 -14.13 2.48
N ARG A 115 7.59 -13.99 3.55
CA ARG A 115 8.26 -15.13 4.17
C ARG A 115 7.35 -16.04 4.98
N ARG A 116 6.32 -15.48 5.62
CA ARG A 116 5.51 -16.20 6.62
C ARG A 116 4.27 -16.85 6.05
N SER A 117 3.81 -16.40 4.89
CA SER A 117 2.62 -16.94 4.27
C SER A 117 2.68 -16.73 2.76
N PRO A 118 1.94 -17.52 1.99
CA PRO A 118 1.90 -17.34 0.54
C PRO A 118 1.18 -16.04 0.19
N ILE A 119 1.95 -15.01 -0.10
CA ILE A 119 1.45 -13.69 -0.47
C ILE A 119 1.89 -13.40 -1.89
N THR A 120 0.96 -12.93 -2.71
CA THR A 120 1.28 -12.42 -4.05
C THR A 120 1.76 -10.98 -3.92
N LEU A 121 2.94 -10.71 -4.45
CA LEU A 121 3.52 -9.37 -4.44
C LEU A 121 3.49 -8.78 -5.84
N VAL A 122 2.93 -7.58 -5.97
CA VAL A 122 2.92 -6.84 -7.23
C VAL A 122 3.44 -5.44 -7.00
N GLU A 123 3.94 -4.83 -8.06
CA GLU A 123 4.40 -3.44 -8.04
C GLU A 123 3.46 -2.60 -8.89
N TYR A 124 2.93 -1.52 -8.33
CA TYR A 124 2.13 -0.58 -9.13
C TYR A 124 3.05 0.45 -9.80
N ARG A 125 2.55 1.05 -10.86
CA ARG A 125 3.32 2.04 -11.63
C ARG A 125 2.48 3.25 -11.98
#